data_380b1f1a8a703ce86f34b1ad4573cbc8
#
_entry.id   380b1f1a8a703ce86f34b1ad4573cbc8
#
_cell.length_a   1.000
_cell.length_b   1.000
_cell.length_c   1.000
_cell.angle_alpha   90.00
_cell.angle_beta   90.00
_cell.angle_gamma   90.00
#
_symmetry.space_group_name_H-M   'P 1'
#
loop_
_entity.id
_entity.type
_entity.pdbx_description
1 polymer ?
#
loop_
_entity_poly.entity_id
_entity_poly.type
_entity_poly.pdbx_seq_one_letter_code
_entity_poly.pdbx_strand_id
1 'polypeptide(L)'
;MIRGLCKAGMNVARLNFSHGSHEEHKARVERIKKIRAELDIPIAIMLDTKGPEYRIGVFEDHQVELHEGDKFTFTTDDIIGDKTKVSVSYKNLAKELRKGDTVLVNNGLIELRVVKTTAVEIECDVVTGGILSDKKSMAFPGKHIKQEYLSEKDKEDLLFAIDNDLDFIACSFVSVKKDLEAVHEFLDANGGNGISLIAKIENQSGYDNIEDICELCSGIMVARGDMGVEIPYERLPAIQKDLITKCRLLGRRVITATEMLESMINNPRPTRAEASDVANAVYDGTSAIMLSGETAAGHYPIQAVEAMSKIAENTEQNINYKT
;
A
#
# COMPACT_ATOMS: atom_id res chain seq x y z
N MET A 1 18.26 15.82 -7.63
CA MET A 1 17.01 15.50 -6.93
C MET A 1 17.30 14.90 -5.55
N ILE A 2 17.75 13.62 -5.38
CA ILE A 2 17.92 12.90 -4.09
C ILE A 2 18.66 13.75 -3.03
N ARG A 3 19.78 14.40 -3.37
CA ARG A 3 20.50 15.29 -2.45
C ARG A 3 19.64 16.45 -1.92
N GLY A 4 18.75 16.98 -2.75
CA GLY A 4 17.77 18.00 -2.34
C GLY A 4 16.76 17.46 -1.34
N LEU A 5 16.20 16.26 -1.60
CA LEU A 5 15.27 15.58 -0.69
C LEU A 5 15.91 15.29 0.68
N CYS A 6 17.16 14.80 0.69
CA CYS A 6 17.91 14.58 1.93
C CYS A 6 18.07 15.87 2.75
N LYS A 7 18.43 16.98 2.08
CA LYS A 7 18.59 18.30 2.75
C LYS A 7 17.26 18.90 3.22
N ALA A 8 16.16 18.53 2.56
CA ALA A 8 14.82 18.98 2.90
C ALA A 8 14.21 18.23 4.10
N GLY A 9 14.86 17.16 4.60
CA GLY A 9 14.45 16.43 5.79
C GLY A 9 14.03 14.97 5.56
N MET A 10 14.29 14.39 4.37
CA MET A 10 14.04 12.97 4.11
C MET A 10 14.92 12.10 5.02
N ASN A 11 14.32 11.16 5.74
CA ASN A 11 14.99 10.19 6.61
C ASN A 11 14.97 8.76 6.04
N VAL A 12 13.95 8.43 5.25
CA VAL A 12 13.78 7.12 4.63
C VAL A 12 13.45 7.29 3.16
N ALA A 13 14.18 6.60 2.30
CA ALA A 13 13.88 6.50 0.87
C ALA A 13 13.12 5.21 0.59
N ARG A 14 11.82 5.31 0.30
CA ARG A 14 10.98 4.18 -0.09
C ARG A 14 11.06 3.93 -1.58
N LEU A 15 11.30 2.68 -1.96
CA LEU A 15 11.33 2.20 -3.34
C LEU A 15 10.16 1.24 -3.55
N ASN A 16 9.22 1.61 -4.43
CA ASN A 16 8.03 0.81 -4.72
C ASN A 16 8.33 -0.24 -5.80
N PHE A 17 8.39 -1.51 -5.42
CA PHE A 17 8.69 -2.65 -6.30
C PHE A 17 7.47 -3.16 -7.09
N SER A 18 6.30 -2.55 -6.91
CA SER A 18 5.18 -2.76 -7.85
C SER A 18 5.49 -2.22 -9.24
N HIS A 19 6.50 -1.33 -9.38
CA HIS A 19 6.90 -0.67 -10.60
C HIS A 19 8.42 -0.66 -10.78
N GLY A 20 8.87 -0.65 -12.03
CA GLY A 20 10.29 -0.61 -12.37
C GLY A 20 10.96 -1.98 -12.38
N SER A 21 12.21 -2.03 -12.82
CA SER A 21 13.05 -3.23 -12.83
C SER A 21 14.05 -3.24 -11.67
N HIS A 22 14.61 -4.41 -11.37
CA HIS A 22 15.68 -4.54 -10.36
C HIS A 22 16.90 -3.68 -10.72
N GLU A 23 17.25 -3.55 -12.00
CA GLU A 23 18.37 -2.71 -12.47
C GLU A 23 18.12 -1.22 -12.15
N GLU A 24 16.89 -0.75 -12.40
CA GLU A 24 16.52 0.63 -12.09
C GLU A 24 16.56 0.89 -10.59
N HIS A 25 16.03 -0.05 -9.78
CA HIS A 25 16.05 0.06 -8.33
C HIS A 25 17.48 0.01 -7.78
N LYS A 26 18.35 -0.86 -8.32
CA LYS A 26 19.76 -0.96 -7.95
C LYS A 26 20.47 0.37 -8.18
N ALA A 27 20.29 0.97 -9.35
CA ALA A 27 20.87 2.28 -9.65
C ALA A 27 20.40 3.39 -8.68
N ARG A 28 19.12 3.31 -8.22
CA ARG A 28 18.59 4.24 -7.20
C ARG A 28 19.22 3.98 -5.84
N VAL A 29 19.32 2.72 -5.39
CA VAL A 29 19.96 2.32 -4.12
C VAL A 29 21.41 2.80 -4.07
N GLU A 30 22.21 2.51 -5.09
CA GLU A 30 23.62 2.92 -5.17
C GLU A 30 23.76 4.46 -5.09
N ARG A 31 22.87 5.18 -5.77
CA ARG A 31 22.85 6.65 -5.73
C ARG A 31 22.49 7.19 -4.34
N ILE A 32 21.51 6.57 -3.64
CA ILE A 32 21.15 6.96 -2.28
C ILE A 32 22.30 6.67 -1.33
N LYS A 33 22.89 5.48 -1.37
CA LYS A 33 24.05 5.09 -0.55
C LYS A 33 25.23 6.03 -0.74
N LYS A 34 25.54 6.41 -1.98
CA LYS A 34 26.58 7.39 -2.28
C LYS A 34 26.29 8.77 -1.66
N ILE A 35 25.05 9.27 -1.85
CA ILE A 35 24.68 10.61 -1.37
C ILE A 35 24.64 10.68 0.16
N ARG A 36 24.11 9.65 0.85
CA ARG A 36 24.10 9.61 2.31
C ARG A 36 25.50 9.63 2.91
N ALA A 37 26.45 8.91 2.27
CA ALA A 37 27.85 8.93 2.68
C ALA A 37 28.53 10.29 2.45
N GLU A 38 28.25 10.95 1.30
CA GLU A 38 28.80 12.27 0.99
C GLU A 38 28.25 13.38 1.90
N LEU A 39 27.02 13.24 2.38
CA LEU A 39 26.36 14.22 3.26
C LEU A 39 26.56 13.92 4.75
N ASP A 40 27.10 12.74 5.07
CA ASP A 40 27.25 12.23 6.44
C ASP A 40 25.92 12.25 7.21
N ILE A 41 24.85 11.75 6.58
CA ILE A 41 23.50 11.69 7.18
C ILE A 41 22.94 10.26 7.10
N PRO A 42 22.21 9.81 8.13
CA PRO A 42 21.59 8.49 8.16
C PRO A 42 20.28 8.46 7.37
N ILE A 43 20.35 8.08 6.09
CA ILE A 43 19.15 7.81 5.28
C ILE A 43 18.96 6.31 5.16
N ALA A 44 17.85 5.81 5.66
CA ALA A 44 17.45 4.41 5.48
C ALA A 44 16.83 4.17 4.09
N ILE A 45 16.89 2.93 3.62
CA ILE A 45 16.28 2.51 2.36
C ILE A 45 15.24 1.42 2.65
N MET A 46 14.02 1.64 2.17
CA MET A 46 12.88 0.74 2.35
C MET A 46 12.44 0.18 0.99
N LEU A 47 12.41 -1.14 0.87
CA LEU A 47 11.72 -1.82 -0.22
C LEU A 47 10.26 -1.98 0.14
N ASP A 48 9.35 -1.58 -0.74
CA ASP A 48 7.92 -1.78 -0.60
C ASP A 48 7.47 -2.84 -1.61
N THR A 49 7.03 -4.00 -1.11
CA THR A 49 6.69 -5.17 -1.93
C THR A 49 5.40 -4.94 -2.70
N LYS A 50 5.21 -5.73 -3.77
CA LYS A 50 3.94 -5.75 -4.48
C LYS A 50 2.86 -6.43 -3.64
N GLY A 51 3.20 -7.55 -3.01
CA GLY A 51 2.28 -8.39 -2.23
C GLY A 51 1.18 -9.06 -3.06
N PRO A 52 0.20 -9.69 -2.39
CA PRO A 52 -0.89 -10.45 -3.01
C PRO A 52 -1.97 -9.54 -3.59
N GLU A 53 -1.71 -8.96 -4.75
CA GLU A 53 -2.65 -8.08 -5.45
C GLU A 53 -3.52 -8.87 -6.44
N TYR A 54 -4.81 -8.57 -6.44
CA TYR A 54 -5.78 -9.15 -7.38
C TYR A 54 -6.04 -8.17 -8.51
N ARG A 55 -6.04 -8.65 -9.75
CA ARG A 55 -6.31 -7.85 -10.95
C ARG A 55 -7.18 -8.58 -11.94
N ILE A 56 -7.94 -7.82 -12.71
CA ILE A 56 -8.58 -8.33 -13.94
C ILE A 56 -7.56 -8.46 -15.06
N GLY A 57 -7.93 -9.23 -16.09
CA GLY A 57 -7.16 -9.39 -17.33
C GLY A 57 -7.26 -8.17 -18.26
N VAL A 58 -7.18 -8.46 -19.55
CA VAL A 58 -7.25 -7.46 -20.63
C VAL A 58 -8.53 -7.62 -21.44
N PHE A 59 -8.99 -6.56 -22.08
CA PHE A 59 -10.14 -6.52 -22.96
C PHE A 59 -9.71 -6.43 -24.43
N GLU A 60 -10.59 -6.88 -25.36
CA GLU A 60 -10.36 -6.75 -26.80
C GLU A 60 -10.13 -5.30 -27.20
N ASP A 61 -10.94 -4.37 -26.68
CA ASP A 61 -10.88 -2.94 -26.95
C ASP A 61 -10.17 -2.14 -25.84
N HIS A 62 -9.35 -2.83 -24.99
CA HIS A 62 -8.61 -2.26 -23.87
C HIS A 62 -9.48 -1.65 -22.75
N GLN A 63 -10.77 -1.51 -22.95
CA GLN A 63 -11.73 -1.03 -21.96
C GLN A 63 -13.16 -1.42 -22.33
N VAL A 64 -14.02 -1.44 -21.33
CA VAL A 64 -15.48 -1.60 -21.46
C VAL A 64 -16.19 -0.57 -20.60
N GLU A 65 -17.37 -0.15 -21.00
CA GLU A 65 -18.25 0.67 -20.17
C GLU A 65 -19.31 -0.24 -19.54
N LEU A 66 -19.40 -0.21 -18.22
CA LEU A 66 -20.40 -0.93 -17.45
C LEU A 66 -21.43 0.05 -16.88
N HIS A 67 -22.71 -0.32 -16.94
CA HIS A 67 -23.79 0.49 -16.41
C HIS A 67 -24.46 -0.21 -15.22
N GLU A 68 -25.02 0.59 -14.31
CA GLU A 68 -25.83 0.07 -13.20
C GLU A 68 -26.92 -0.89 -13.69
N GLY A 69 -26.99 -2.06 -13.07
CA GLY A 69 -27.92 -3.14 -13.44
C GLY A 69 -27.42 -4.09 -14.52
N ASP A 70 -26.30 -3.83 -15.16
CA ASP A 70 -25.69 -4.78 -16.10
C ASP A 70 -25.27 -6.08 -15.39
N LYS A 71 -25.23 -7.16 -16.18
CA LYS A 71 -24.62 -8.44 -15.76
C LYS A 71 -23.19 -8.49 -16.25
N PHE A 72 -22.26 -8.81 -15.35
CA PHE A 72 -20.86 -8.97 -15.68
C PHE A 72 -20.25 -10.19 -15.00
N THR A 73 -19.38 -10.91 -15.70
CA THR A 73 -18.80 -12.15 -15.20
C THR A 73 -17.27 -12.05 -15.09
N PHE A 74 -16.72 -12.38 -13.95
CA PHE A 74 -15.29 -12.65 -13.81
C PHE A 74 -15.05 -14.15 -13.98
N THR A 75 -13.96 -14.53 -14.67
CA THR A 75 -13.59 -15.94 -14.85
C THR A 75 -12.13 -16.19 -14.48
N THR A 76 -11.89 -17.38 -13.93
CA THR A 76 -10.52 -17.85 -13.66
C THR A 76 -9.84 -18.45 -14.87
N ASP A 77 -10.58 -18.66 -15.98
CA ASP A 77 -10.01 -19.05 -17.26
C ASP A 77 -9.25 -17.89 -17.90
N ASP A 78 -8.20 -18.21 -18.65
CA ASP A 78 -7.43 -17.21 -19.38
C ASP A 78 -8.12 -16.85 -20.69
N ILE A 79 -8.77 -15.70 -20.70
CA ILE A 79 -9.47 -15.15 -21.87
C ILE A 79 -9.08 -13.68 -22.10
N ILE A 80 -9.23 -13.22 -23.32
CA ILE A 80 -9.35 -11.80 -23.62
C ILE A 80 -10.81 -11.44 -23.34
N GLY A 81 -11.05 -10.43 -22.52
CA GLY A 81 -12.38 -10.03 -22.06
C GLY A 81 -13.14 -9.19 -23.07
N ASP A 82 -14.44 -9.09 -22.86
CA ASP A 82 -15.39 -8.27 -23.62
C ASP A 82 -16.33 -7.53 -22.66
N LYS A 83 -17.40 -6.93 -23.19
CA LYS A 83 -18.40 -6.22 -22.40
C LYS A 83 -19.20 -7.09 -21.40
N THR A 84 -19.04 -8.40 -21.43
CA THR A 84 -19.80 -9.35 -20.59
C THR A 84 -18.92 -10.11 -19.60
N LYS A 85 -17.64 -10.27 -19.91
CA LYS A 85 -16.75 -11.15 -19.14
C LYS A 85 -15.29 -10.71 -19.24
N VAL A 86 -14.52 -10.95 -18.15
CA VAL A 86 -13.06 -10.77 -18.13
C VAL A 86 -12.38 -11.82 -17.23
N SER A 87 -11.14 -12.18 -17.55
CA SER A 87 -10.32 -13.05 -16.72
C SER A 87 -9.86 -12.33 -15.42
N VAL A 88 -9.48 -13.13 -14.41
CA VAL A 88 -8.87 -12.65 -13.17
C VAL A 88 -7.53 -13.33 -12.91
N SER A 89 -6.63 -12.62 -12.22
CA SER A 89 -5.29 -13.11 -11.91
C SER A 89 -5.27 -14.30 -10.96
N TYR A 90 -6.15 -14.32 -9.95
CA TYR A 90 -6.20 -15.37 -8.95
C TYR A 90 -7.12 -16.53 -9.36
N LYS A 91 -6.50 -17.68 -9.65
CA LYS A 91 -7.18 -18.84 -10.25
C LYS A 91 -8.17 -19.58 -9.33
N ASN A 92 -8.14 -19.32 -8.03
CA ASN A 92 -9.09 -19.91 -7.09
C ASN A 92 -10.19 -18.93 -6.64
N LEU A 93 -10.26 -17.72 -7.19
CA LEU A 93 -11.18 -16.67 -6.74
C LEU A 93 -12.65 -17.12 -6.74
N ALA A 94 -13.07 -17.88 -7.76
CA ALA A 94 -14.44 -18.39 -7.86
C ALA A 94 -14.84 -19.35 -6.71
N LYS A 95 -13.86 -19.96 -6.03
CA LYS A 95 -14.10 -20.85 -4.87
C LYS A 95 -14.17 -20.06 -3.55
N GLU A 96 -13.60 -18.87 -3.51
CA GLU A 96 -13.54 -18.03 -2.31
C GLU A 96 -14.76 -17.12 -2.16
N LEU A 97 -15.29 -16.63 -3.29
CA LEU A 97 -16.44 -15.72 -3.30
C LEU A 97 -17.77 -16.47 -3.28
N ARG A 98 -18.77 -15.82 -2.71
CA ARG A 98 -20.13 -16.36 -2.54
C ARG A 98 -21.17 -15.32 -2.93
N LYS A 99 -22.40 -15.77 -3.20
CA LYS A 99 -23.54 -14.88 -3.44
C LYS A 99 -23.66 -13.83 -2.33
N GLY A 100 -23.78 -12.58 -2.72
CA GLY A 100 -23.90 -11.42 -1.84
C GLY A 100 -22.58 -10.73 -1.51
N ASP A 101 -21.42 -11.30 -1.88
CA ASP A 101 -20.14 -10.65 -1.70
C ASP A 101 -20.00 -9.45 -2.63
N THR A 102 -19.31 -8.41 -2.15
CA THR A 102 -18.97 -7.25 -2.95
C THR A 102 -17.64 -7.46 -3.66
N VAL A 103 -17.57 -7.07 -4.93
CA VAL A 103 -16.35 -6.98 -5.71
C VAL A 103 -16.16 -5.52 -6.11
N LEU A 104 -15.07 -4.93 -5.67
CA LEU A 104 -14.66 -3.59 -6.09
C LEU A 104 -13.58 -3.68 -7.15
N VAL A 105 -13.67 -2.86 -8.18
CA VAL A 105 -12.70 -2.82 -9.27
C VAL A 105 -12.29 -1.37 -9.53
N ASN A 106 -11.10 -1.18 -10.12
CA ASN A 106 -10.58 0.14 -10.46
C ASN A 106 -10.53 1.08 -9.24
N ASN A 107 -9.83 0.67 -8.18
CA ASN A 107 -9.71 1.41 -6.91
C ASN A 107 -11.07 1.74 -6.25
N GLY A 108 -12.03 0.82 -6.35
CA GLY A 108 -13.36 1.00 -5.75
C GLY A 108 -14.33 1.88 -6.53
N LEU A 109 -13.93 2.40 -7.70
CA LEU A 109 -14.79 3.25 -8.52
C LEU A 109 -15.95 2.48 -9.17
N ILE A 110 -15.81 1.15 -9.34
CA ILE A 110 -16.83 0.25 -9.88
C ILE A 110 -17.14 -0.79 -8.83
N GLU A 111 -18.41 -0.91 -8.47
CA GLU A 111 -18.91 -1.89 -7.52
C GLU A 111 -19.78 -2.93 -8.21
N LEU A 112 -19.50 -4.20 -7.92
CA LEU A 112 -20.32 -5.32 -8.38
C LEU A 112 -20.72 -6.20 -7.18
N ARG A 113 -21.89 -6.86 -7.32
CA ARG A 113 -22.42 -7.78 -6.31
C ARG A 113 -22.48 -9.18 -6.89
N VAL A 114 -21.87 -10.16 -6.22
CA VAL A 114 -21.89 -11.54 -6.65
C VAL A 114 -23.29 -12.11 -6.55
N VAL A 115 -23.80 -12.63 -7.67
CA VAL A 115 -25.11 -13.29 -7.78
C VAL A 115 -24.98 -14.80 -7.66
N LYS A 116 -23.95 -15.35 -8.34
CA LYS A 116 -23.72 -16.78 -8.41
C LYS A 116 -22.25 -17.08 -8.70
N THR A 117 -21.74 -18.19 -8.21
CA THR A 117 -20.42 -18.71 -8.54
C THR A 117 -20.51 -20.13 -9.08
N THR A 118 -19.60 -20.48 -9.98
CA THR A 118 -19.35 -21.84 -10.48
C THR A 118 -17.93 -22.27 -10.11
N ALA A 119 -17.41 -23.32 -10.71
CA ALA A 119 -16.02 -23.73 -10.49
C ALA A 119 -14.99 -22.68 -10.97
N VAL A 120 -15.36 -21.91 -12.02
CA VAL A 120 -14.46 -20.98 -12.71
C VAL A 120 -15.03 -19.59 -12.95
N GLU A 121 -16.33 -19.38 -12.72
CA GLU A 121 -17.01 -18.12 -13.02
C GLU A 121 -17.65 -17.50 -11.79
N ILE A 122 -17.67 -16.18 -11.77
CA ILE A 122 -18.29 -15.33 -10.74
C ILE A 122 -19.21 -14.36 -11.48
N GLU A 123 -20.51 -14.69 -11.50
CA GLU A 123 -21.55 -13.86 -12.10
C GLU A 123 -21.95 -12.75 -11.12
N CYS A 124 -21.92 -11.51 -11.59
CA CYS A 124 -22.19 -10.33 -10.77
C CYS A 124 -23.24 -9.42 -11.42
N ASP A 125 -23.95 -8.67 -10.57
CA ASP A 125 -24.70 -7.49 -10.93
C ASP A 125 -23.83 -6.25 -10.73
N VAL A 126 -23.82 -5.32 -11.67
CA VAL A 126 -23.17 -4.03 -11.54
C VAL A 126 -24.02 -3.12 -10.64
N VAL A 127 -23.47 -2.71 -9.50
CA VAL A 127 -24.11 -1.79 -8.55
C VAL A 127 -23.75 -0.35 -8.88
N THR A 128 -22.44 -0.10 -9.13
CA THR A 128 -21.94 1.19 -9.61
C THR A 128 -21.13 0.95 -10.87
N GLY A 129 -21.55 1.53 -11.96
CA GLY A 129 -20.91 1.40 -13.26
C GLY A 129 -19.75 2.36 -13.46
N GLY A 130 -19.12 2.27 -14.65
CA GLY A 130 -18.03 3.12 -15.07
C GLY A 130 -17.16 2.49 -16.15
N ILE A 131 -16.12 3.19 -16.57
CA ILE A 131 -15.15 2.67 -17.54
C ILE A 131 -14.16 1.74 -16.83
N LEU A 132 -14.14 0.47 -17.25
CA LEU A 132 -13.24 -0.56 -16.76
C LEU A 132 -12.21 -0.88 -17.83
N SER A 133 -10.96 -0.53 -17.60
CA SER A 133 -9.83 -0.79 -18.50
C SER A 133 -8.95 -1.96 -18.04
N ASP A 134 -7.98 -2.34 -18.87
CA ASP A 134 -7.07 -3.46 -18.65
C ASP A 134 -6.40 -3.45 -17.28
N LYS A 135 -6.22 -4.64 -16.72
CA LYS A 135 -5.37 -4.93 -15.54
C LYS A 135 -5.69 -4.11 -14.29
N LYS A 136 -6.94 -3.63 -14.15
CA LYS A 136 -7.37 -2.90 -12.96
C LYS A 136 -7.38 -3.80 -11.72
N SER A 137 -7.05 -3.20 -10.58
CA SER A 137 -7.07 -3.84 -9.27
C SER A 137 -8.48 -4.29 -8.89
N MET A 138 -8.53 -5.34 -8.08
CA MET A 138 -9.76 -5.85 -7.47
C MET A 138 -9.60 -5.89 -5.95
N ALA A 139 -10.68 -5.61 -5.24
CA ALA A 139 -10.76 -5.76 -3.79
C ALA A 139 -12.07 -6.44 -3.40
N PHE A 140 -12.06 -7.09 -2.23
CA PHE A 140 -13.17 -7.91 -1.76
C PHE A 140 -13.49 -7.54 -0.30
N PRO A 141 -14.20 -6.44 -0.06
CA PRO A 141 -14.45 -5.92 1.28
C PRO A 141 -14.96 -6.95 2.27
N GLY A 142 -14.30 -7.06 3.41
CA GLY A 142 -14.66 -8.02 4.46
C GLY A 142 -14.34 -9.49 4.16
N LYS A 143 -13.53 -9.77 3.12
CA LYS A 143 -13.09 -11.13 2.77
C LYS A 143 -11.58 -11.28 2.98
N HIS A 144 -11.21 -12.36 3.63
CA HIS A 144 -9.83 -12.85 3.63
C HIS A 144 -9.71 -13.93 2.56
N ILE A 145 -9.01 -13.63 1.46
CA ILE A 145 -8.77 -14.56 0.35
C ILE A 145 -7.57 -15.44 0.71
N LYS A 146 -7.75 -16.76 0.66
CA LYS A 146 -6.73 -17.73 1.03
C LYS A 146 -5.76 -18.00 -0.12
N GLN A 147 -4.67 -17.25 -0.18
CA GLN A 147 -3.57 -17.49 -1.11
C GLN A 147 -2.23 -17.48 -0.38
N GLU A 148 -1.20 -18.04 -1.02
CA GLU A 148 0.19 -17.84 -0.54
C GLU A 148 0.53 -16.36 -0.53
N TYR A 149 1.10 -15.91 0.59
CA TYR A 149 1.43 -14.50 0.76
C TYR A 149 2.59 -14.07 -0.17
N LEU A 150 3.65 -14.86 -0.27
CA LEU A 150 4.81 -14.57 -1.10
C LEU A 150 4.66 -15.18 -2.50
N SER A 151 4.53 -14.33 -3.51
CA SER A 151 4.71 -14.74 -4.92
C SER A 151 6.20 -14.96 -5.23
N GLU A 152 6.50 -15.62 -6.37
CA GLU A 152 7.90 -15.76 -6.83
C GLU A 152 8.55 -14.39 -7.04
N LYS A 153 7.81 -13.41 -7.55
CA LYS A 153 8.31 -12.05 -7.68
C LYS A 153 8.63 -11.42 -6.32
N ASP A 154 7.77 -11.59 -5.31
CA ASP A 154 8.06 -11.06 -3.97
C ASP A 154 9.33 -11.71 -3.39
N LYS A 155 9.55 -13.02 -3.61
CA LYS A 155 10.77 -13.70 -3.20
C LYS A 155 12.02 -13.14 -3.88
N GLU A 156 11.95 -12.86 -5.19
CA GLU A 156 13.03 -12.18 -5.92
C GLU A 156 13.29 -10.77 -5.38
N ASP A 157 12.24 -10.02 -5.05
CA ASP A 157 12.35 -8.69 -4.47
C ASP A 157 12.97 -8.74 -3.04
N LEU A 158 12.64 -9.77 -2.24
CA LEU A 158 13.27 -10.00 -0.93
C LEU A 158 14.77 -10.34 -1.05
N LEU A 159 15.16 -11.18 -2.02
CA LEU A 159 16.57 -11.44 -2.32
C LEU A 159 17.29 -10.16 -2.73
N PHE A 160 16.66 -9.33 -3.55
CA PHE A 160 17.21 -8.03 -3.90
C PHE A 160 17.48 -7.16 -2.65
N ALA A 161 16.56 -7.15 -1.67
CA ALA A 161 16.74 -6.40 -0.42
C ALA A 161 17.97 -6.90 0.35
N ILE A 162 18.17 -8.22 0.43
CA ILE A 162 19.32 -8.85 1.08
C ILE A 162 20.61 -8.48 0.35
N ASP A 163 20.67 -8.70 -0.96
CA ASP A 163 21.87 -8.48 -1.79
C ASP A 163 22.32 -7.02 -1.82
N ASN A 164 21.39 -6.10 -1.55
CA ASN A 164 21.67 -4.68 -1.56
C ASN A 164 21.67 -4.03 -0.18
N ASP A 165 21.71 -4.80 0.92
CA ASP A 165 21.75 -4.33 2.31
C ASP A 165 20.70 -3.23 2.56
N LEU A 166 19.44 -3.51 2.30
CA LEU A 166 18.36 -2.58 2.59
C LEU A 166 17.97 -2.63 4.06
N ASP A 167 17.48 -1.51 4.59
CA ASP A 167 17.20 -1.36 6.01
C ASP A 167 15.81 -1.89 6.40
N PHE A 168 14.82 -1.71 5.50
CA PHE A 168 13.43 -2.07 5.74
C PHE A 168 12.78 -2.77 4.54
N ILE A 169 11.84 -3.66 4.84
CA ILE A 169 10.87 -4.19 3.89
C ILE A 169 9.48 -3.82 4.38
N ALA A 170 8.74 -3.05 3.57
CA ALA A 170 7.32 -2.80 3.77
C ALA A 170 6.51 -3.89 3.05
N CYS A 171 5.84 -4.73 3.82
CA CYS A 171 5.10 -5.90 3.37
C CYS A 171 3.65 -5.49 3.03
N SER A 172 3.27 -5.52 1.75
CA SER A 172 1.95 -5.09 1.29
C SER A 172 0.85 -6.10 1.61
N PHE A 173 -0.36 -5.62 1.88
CA PHE A 173 -1.57 -6.42 2.12
C PHE A 173 -1.46 -7.45 3.25
N VAL A 174 -0.71 -7.15 4.31
CA VAL A 174 -0.65 -8.03 5.49
C VAL A 174 -2.03 -8.09 6.14
N SER A 175 -2.56 -9.29 6.25
CA SER A 175 -3.90 -9.55 6.75
C SER A 175 -3.92 -10.36 8.04
N VAL A 176 -2.95 -11.25 8.22
CA VAL A 176 -2.80 -12.12 9.39
C VAL A 176 -1.34 -12.32 9.74
N LYS A 177 -1.05 -12.74 10.96
CA LYS A 177 0.30 -13.04 11.46
C LYS A 177 1.09 -13.97 10.53
N LYS A 178 0.42 -14.98 9.97
CA LYS A 178 1.02 -15.98 9.08
C LYS A 178 1.67 -15.38 7.84
N ASP A 179 1.19 -14.22 7.38
CA ASP A 179 1.77 -13.53 6.24
C ASP A 179 3.20 -13.09 6.54
N LEU A 180 3.44 -12.56 7.73
CA LEU A 180 4.78 -12.16 8.17
C LEU A 180 5.65 -13.35 8.56
N GLU A 181 5.07 -14.45 9.08
CA GLU A 181 5.81 -15.69 9.33
C GLU A 181 6.46 -16.20 8.03
N ALA A 182 5.72 -16.19 6.92
CA ALA A 182 6.25 -16.60 5.60
C ALA A 182 7.41 -15.69 5.15
N VAL A 183 7.34 -14.38 5.42
CA VAL A 183 8.44 -13.45 5.10
C VAL A 183 9.66 -13.74 5.98
N HIS A 184 9.48 -13.91 7.28
CA HIS A 184 10.58 -14.26 8.21
C HIS A 184 11.26 -15.56 7.81
N GLU A 185 10.49 -16.63 7.58
CA GLU A 185 11.03 -17.93 7.15
C GLU A 185 11.89 -17.78 5.89
N PHE A 186 11.43 -16.99 4.92
CA PHE A 186 12.18 -16.76 3.70
C PHE A 186 13.47 -15.96 3.95
N LEU A 187 13.40 -14.89 4.74
CA LEU A 187 14.58 -14.06 5.07
C LEU A 187 15.60 -14.86 5.88
N ASP A 188 15.17 -15.63 6.87
CA ASP A 188 16.03 -16.45 7.71
C ASP A 188 16.78 -17.49 6.87
N ALA A 189 16.10 -18.13 5.94
CA ALA A 189 16.71 -19.13 5.03
C ALA A 189 17.74 -18.51 4.06
N ASN A 190 17.67 -17.19 3.81
CA ASN A 190 18.52 -16.49 2.82
C ASN A 190 19.46 -15.45 3.45
N GLY A 191 19.59 -15.41 4.78
CA GLY A 191 20.54 -14.51 5.47
C GLY A 191 20.06 -13.06 5.63
N GLY A 192 18.74 -12.82 5.52
CA GLY A 192 18.12 -11.50 5.63
C GLY A 192 17.65 -11.09 7.03
N ASN A 193 18.08 -11.75 8.10
CA ASN A 193 17.58 -11.57 9.48
C ASN A 193 17.82 -10.16 10.06
N GLY A 194 18.67 -9.36 9.43
CA GLY A 194 18.95 -7.98 9.86
C GLY A 194 17.96 -6.94 9.33
N ILE A 195 17.09 -7.31 8.39
CA ILE A 195 16.16 -6.37 7.74
C ILE A 195 14.90 -6.24 8.59
N SER A 196 14.51 -5.02 8.88
CA SER A 196 13.31 -4.72 9.67
C SER A 196 12.04 -4.78 8.82
N LEU A 197 11.00 -5.48 9.29
CA LEU A 197 9.71 -5.56 8.60
C LEU A 197 8.76 -4.45 9.06
N ILE A 198 8.06 -3.86 8.09
CA ILE A 198 6.94 -2.93 8.27
C ILE A 198 5.70 -3.58 7.65
N ALA A 199 4.69 -3.90 8.45
CA ALA A 199 3.44 -4.45 7.95
C ALA A 199 2.54 -3.33 7.41
N LYS A 200 2.15 -3.40 6.15
CA LYS A 200 1.20 -2.44 5.58
C LYS A 200 -0.22 -2.93 5.86
N ILE A 201 -0.96 -2.11 6.60
CA ILE A 201 -2.36 -2.37 6.95
C ILE A 201 -3.22 -1.67 5.90
N GLU A 202 -3.81 -2.48 5.02
CA GLU A 202 -4.49 -2.05 3.80
C GLU A 202 -5.91 -2.59 3.69
N ASN A 203 -6.34 -3.42 4.64
CA ASN A 203 -7.65 -4.06 4.63
C ASN A 203 -8.20 -4.27 6.05
N GLN A 204 -9.48 -4.64 6.15
CA GLN A 204 -10.17 -4.86 7.44
C GLN A 204 -9.52 -6.00 8.23
N SER A 205 -9.08 -7.08 7.57
CA SER A 205 -8.46 -8.23 8.25
C SER A 205 -7.15 -7.83 8.95
N GLY A 206 -6.29 -7.05 8.29
CA GLY A 206 -5.06 -6.52 8.88
C GLY A 206 -5.33 -5.63 10.10
N TYR A 207 -6.37 -4.80 10.04
CA TYR A 207 -6.81 -4.01 11.17
C TYR A 207 -7.30 -4.88 12.34
N ASP A 208 -8.13 -5.88 12.07
CA ASP A 208 -8.70 -6.76 13.10
C ASP A 208 -7.63 -7.62 13.79
N ASN A 209 -6.54 -7.99 13.08
CA ASN A 209 -5.45 -8.83 13.59
C ASN A 209 -4.19 -8.03 13.99
N ILE A 210 -4.32 -6.73 14.22
CA ILE A 210 -3.18 -5.83 14.41
C ILE A 210 -2.24 -6.23 15.56
N GLU A 211 -2.76 -6.75 16.66
CA GLU A 211 -1.96 -7.14 17.82
C GLU A 211 -1.05 -8.32 17.49
N ASP A 212 -1.59 -9.36 16.85
CA ASP A 212 -0.83 -10.54 16.42
C ASP A 212 0.21 -10.19 15.34
N ILE A 213 -0.15 -9.29 14.41
CA ILE A 213 0.76 -8.78 13.36
C ILE A 213 1.94 -8.03 13.99
N CYS A 214 1.67 -7.20 14.99
CA CYS A 214 2.68 -6.42 15.69
C CYS A 214 3.73 -7.27 16.43
N GLU A 215 3.45 -8.54 16.75
CA GLU A 215 4.47 -9.43 17.35
C GLU A 215 5.64 -9.68 16.39
N LEU A 216 5.40 -9.70 15.09
CA LEU A 216 6.36 -10.08 14.04
C LEU A 216 6.91 -8.94 13.20
N CYS A 217 6.60 -7.69 13.50
CA CYS A 217 7.13 -6.55 12.75
C CYS A 217 7.75 -5.48 13.65
N SER A 218 8.63 -4.67 13.08
CA SER A 218 9.24 -3.52 13.75
C SER A 218 8.31 -2.31 13.79
N GLY A 219 7.29 -2.32 12.96
CA GLY A 219 6.28 -1.27 12.85
C GLY A 219 5.26 -1.58 11.77
N ILE A 220 4.29 -0.70 11.64
CA ILE A 220 3.23 -0.79 10.62
C ILE A 220 3.21 0.46 9.73
N MET A 221 2.54 0.33 8.59
CA MET A 221 2.17 1.45 7.75
C MET A 221 0.64 1.49 7.62
N VAL A 222 0.04 2.60 8.02
CA VAL A 222 -1.38 2.88 7.75
C VAL A 222 -1.47 3.39 6.32
N ALA A 223 -1.72 2.48 5.38
CA ALA A 223 -1.76 2.76 3.95
C ALA A 223 -3.17 3.20 3.54
N ARG A 224 -3.49 4.47 3.77
CA ARG A 224 -4.85 5.02 3.69
C ARG A 224 -5.49 4.88 2.32
N GLY A 225 -4.70 4.96 1.25
CA GLY A 225 -5.19 4.81 -0.12
C GLY A 225 -5.84 3.45 -0.37
N ASP A 226 -5.10 2.36 -0.15
CA ASP A 226 -5.60 1.00 -0.36
C ASP A 226 -6.64 0.62 0.69
N MET A 227 -6.44 1.02 1.94
CA MET A 227 -7.42 0.81 3.00
C MET A 227 -8.76 1.48 2.68
N GLY A 228 -8.75 2.68 2.10
CA GLY A 228 -9.95 3.43 1.71
C GLY A 228 -10.73 2.83 0.54
N VAL A 229 -10.16 1.85 -0.16
CA VAL A 229 -10.89 1.06 -1.16
C VAL A 229 -11.83 0.05 -0.49
N GLU A 230 -11.37 -0.61 0.59
CA GLU A 230 -12.14 -1.67 1.25
C GLU A 230 -12.97 -1.19 2.43
N ILE A 231 -12.52 -0.16 3.11
CA ILE A 231 -13.14 0.36 4.34
C ILE A 231 -13.87 1.67 4.01
N PRO A 232 -15.12 1.85 4.46
CA PRO A 232 -15.84 3.10 4.27
C PRO A 232 -15.01 4.31 4.74
N TYR A 233 -14.90 5.32 3.89
CA TYR A 233 -13.98 6.47 4.09
C TYR A 233 -14.21 7.21 5.42
N GLU A 234 -15.46 7.24 5.91
CA GLU A 234 -15.79 7.87 7.18
C GLU A 234 -15.21 7.14 8.41
N ARG A 235 -14.81 5.88 8.27
CA ARG A 235 -14.18 5.08 9.31
C ARG A 235 -12.66 5.25 9.37
N LEU A 236 -12.02 5.65 8.26
CA LEU A 236 -10.56 5.72 8.17
C LEU A 236 -9.90 6.59 9.24
N PRO A 237 -10.41 7.80 9.57
CA PRO A 237 -9.78 8.62 10.60
C PRO A 237 -9.77 7.96 11.98
N ALA A 238 -10.85 7.24 12.32
CA ALA A 238 -10.93 6.53 13.61
C ALA A 238 -9.98 5.33 13.63
N ILE A 239 -9.91 4.55 12.54
CA ILE A 239 -8.99 3.41 12.40
C ILE A 239 -7.53 3.88 12.46
N GLN A 240 -7.17 4.95 11.77
CA GLN A 240 -5.82 5.52 11.84
C GLN A 240 -5.42 5.85 13.29
N LYS A 241 -6.29 6.53 14.04
CA LYS A 241 -6.02 6.89 15.43
C LYS A 241 -5.91 5.67 16.34
N ASP A 242 -6.76 4.67 16.14
CA ASP A 242 -6.72 3.41 16.89
C ASP A 242 -5.42 2.63 16.61
N LEU A 243 -5.04 2.49 15.34
CA LEU A 243 -3.78 1.85 14.94
C LEU A 243 -2.56 2.56 15.54
N ILE A 244 -2.51 3.89 15.47
CA ILE A 244 -1.41 4.67 16.07
C ILE A 244 -1.37 4.41 17.59
N THR A 245 -2.51 4.44 18.26
CA THR A 245 -2.59 4.22 19.72
C THR A 245 -2.15 2.82 20.11
N LYS A 246 -2.70 1.79 19.47
CA LYS A 246 -2.35 0.38 19.74
C LYS A 246 -0.87 0.12 19.52
N CYS A 247 -0.32 0.54 18.39
CA CYS A 247 1.08 0.31 18.09
C CYS A 247 2.02 1.03 19.05
N ARG A 248 1.68 2.24 19.48
CA ARG A 248 2.45 2.95 20.53
C ARG A 248 2.46 2.17 21.85
N LEU A 249 1.32 1.63 22.26
CA LEU A 249 1.22 0.80 23.47
C LEU A 249 2.03 -0.50 23.36
N LEU A 250 2.11 -1.07 22.16
CA LEU A 250 2.89 -2.25 21.83
C LEU A 250 4.38 -1.97 21.59
N GLY A 251 4.80 -0.70 21.63
CA GLY A 251 6.18 -0.28 21.36
C GLY A 251 6.59 -0.45 19.89
N ARG A 252 5.63 -0.36 18.97
CA ARG A 252 5.86 -0.47 17.53
C ARG A 252 5.79 0.88 16.84
N ARG A 253 6.60 1.04 15.77
CA ARG A 253 6.57 2.25 14.94
C ARG A 253 5.32 2.29 14.08
N VAL A 254 4.83 3.48 13.78
CA VAL A 254 3.73 3.68 12.85
C VAL A 254 4.13 4.68 11.78
N ILE A 255 3.88 4.33 10.53
CA ILE A 255 4.02 5.23 9.39
C ILE A 255 2.61 5.58 8.91
N THR A 256 2.26 6.87 8.92
CA THR A 256 1.02 7.35 8.29
C THR A 256 1.29 7.72 6.84
N ALA A 257 0.58 7.10 5.92
CA ALA A 257 0.92 7.08 4.50
C ALA A 257 -0.27 7.40 3.59
N THR A 258 0.05 7.91 2.40
CA THR A 258 -0.83 8.25 1.27
C THR A 258 -1.75 9.45 1.50
N GLU A 259 -1.93 10.24 0.45
CA GLU A 259 -2.81 11.43 0.44
C GLU A 259 -2.48 12.43 1.57
N MET A 260 -1.19 12.58 1.90
CA MET A 260 -0.77 13.49 2.98
C MET A 260 -0.69 14.94 2.49
N LEU A 261 -0.02 15.17 1.36
CA LEU A 261 0.14 16.47 0.70
C LEU A 261 -0.16 16.36 -0.80
N GLU A 262 -1.19 15.59 -1.17
CA GLU A 262 -1.50 15.16 -2.54
C GLU A 262 -1.59 16.35 -3.53
N SER A 263 -2.12 17.49 -3.10
CA SER A 263 -2.19 18.70 -3.92
C SER A 263 -0.80 19.20 -4.36
N MET A 264 0.25 18.87 -3.61
CA MET A 264 1.63 19.26 -3.92
C MET A 264 2.25 18.46 -5.08
N ILE A 265 1.56 17.48 -5.62
CA ILE A 265 1.92 16.92 -6.94
C ILE A 265 1.98 18.04 -7.97
N ASN A 266 0.98 18.94 -7.95
CA ASN A 266 0.81 19.99 -8.95
C ASN A 266 0.97 21.42 -8.38
N ASN A 267 1.00 21.60 -7.08
CA ASN A 267 1.06 22.91 -6.42
C ASN A 267 2.31 23.06 -5.53
N PRO A 268 2.92 24.24 -5.45
CA PRO A 268 4.14 24.47 -4.65
C PRO A 268 3.87 24.57 -3.14
N ARG A 269 2.61 24.53 -2.71
CA ARG A 269 2.18 24.62 -1.32
C ARG A 269 1.00 23.69 -1.06
N PRO A 270 0.90 23.10 0.15
CA PRO A 270 -0.24 22.28 0.52
C PRO A 270 -1.48 23.14 0.78
N THR A 271 -2.64 22.49 0.76
CA THR A 271 -3.87 23.06 1.30
C THR A 271 -3.82 23.14 2.83
N ARG A 272 -4.71 23.92 3.43
CA ARG A 272 -4.84 23.99 4.88
C ARG A 272 -5.34 22.68 5.49
N ALA A 273 -6.18 21.94 4.76
CA ALA A 273 -6.68 20.63 5.17
C ALA A 273 -5.53 19.61 5.23
N GLU A 274 -4.67 19.56 4.22
CA GLU A 274 -3.49 18.69 4.20
C GLU A 274 -2.49 19.02 5.30
N ALA A 275 -2.21 20.32 5.53
CA ALA A 275 -1.35 20.73 6.63
C ALA A 275 -1.92 20.30 7.99
N SER A 276 -3.25 20.38 8.16
CA SER A 276 -3.94 19.90 9.35
C SER A 276 -3.89 18.38 9.48
N ASP A 277 -4.01 17.63 8.39
CA ASP A 277 -3.92 16.17 8.38
C ASP A 277 -2.53 15.67 8.82
N VAL A 278 -1.47 16.24 8.24
CA VAL A 278 -0.09 15.94 8.65
C VAL A 278 0.12 16.25 10.13
N ALA A 279 -0.30 17.43 10.59
CA ALA A 279 -0.18 17.83 11.99
C ALA A 279 -0.95 16.87 12.92
N ASN A 280 -2.18 16.48 12.56
CA ASN A 280 -2.99 15.55 13.35
C ASN A 280 -2.32 14.17 13.47
N ALA A 281 -1.73 13.62 12.41
CA ALA A 281 -0.99 12.38 12.48
C ALA A 281 0.18 12.47 13.48
N VAL A 282 0.90 13.60 13.51
CA VAL A 282 1.98 13.85 14.46
C VAL A 282 1.43 14.01 15.90
N TYR A 283 0.34 14.77 16.11
CA TYR A 283 -0.31 14.88 17.42
C TYR A 283 -0.81 13.53 17.95
N ASP A 284 -1.31 12.65 17.09
CA ASP A 284 -1.74 11.29 17.45
C ASP A 284 -0.56 10.41 17.86
N GLY A 285 0.66 10.80 17.48
CA GLY A 285 1.91 10.13 17.84
C GLY A 285 2.41 9.14 16.81
N THR A 286 2.13 9.35 15.51
CA THR A 286 2.79 8.58 14.44
C THR A 286 4.31 8.70 14.52
N SER A 287 5.03 7.64 14.19
CA SER A 287 6.51 7.63 14.23
C SER A 287 7.13 8.21 12.97
N ALA A 288 6.41 8.16 11.87
CA ALA A 288 6.82 8.69 10.57
C ALA A 288 5.59 9.06 9.72
N ILE A 289 5.80 9.93 8.76
CA ILE A 289 4.83 10.37 7.76
C ILE A 289 5.44 10.15 6.38
N MET A 290 4.64 9.73 5.40
CA MET A 290 5.13 9.32 4.09
C MET A 290 4.49 10.13 2.97
N LEU A 291 5.33 10.61 2.05
CA LEU A 291 4.92 11.11 0.74
C LEU A 291 5.01 10.02 -0.31
N SER A 292 4.14 10.05 -1.30
CA SER A 292 4.06 9.08 -2.40
C SER A 292 4.22 9.79 -3.76
N GLY A 293 3.12 10.11 -4.42
CA GLY A 293 3.09 10.81 -5.71
C GLY A 293 3.78 12.17 -5.68
N GLU A 294 3.71 12.86 -4.56
CA GLU A 294 4.30 14.19 -4.33
C GLU A 294 5.82 14.20 -4.59
N THR A 295 6.51 13.11 -4.24
CA THR A 295 7.96 12.99 -4.45
C THR A 295 8.35 12.10 -5.63
N ALA A 296 7.48 11.16 -6.05
CA ALA A 296 7.76 10.22 -7.12
C ALA A 296 7.46 10.78 -8.52
N ALA A 297 6.39 11.54 -8.66
CA ALA A 297 5.88 12.04 -9.93
C ALA A 297 5.51 13.53 -9.91
N GLY A 298 5.55 14.18 -8.73
CA GLY A 298 5.17 15.58 -8.56
C GLY A 298 6.13 16.57 -9.19
N HIS A 299 5.62 17.76 -9.44
CA HIS A 299 6.43 18.88 -9.94
C HIS A 299 7.27 19.58 -8.86
N TYR A 300 6.92 19.38 -7.56
CA TYR A 300 7.51 20.08 -6.41
C TYR A 300 8.03 19.12 -5.32
N PRO A 301 8.83 18.08 -5.65
CA PRO A 301 9.19 17.03 -4.70
C PRO A 301 10.01 17.52 -3.50
N ILE A 302 10.94 18.45 -3.70
CA ILE A 302 11.76 19.01 -2.61
C ILE A 302 10.89 19.86 -1.69
N GLN A 303 10.03 20.71 -2.27
CA GLN A 303 9.11 21.56 -1.50
C GLN A 303 8.08 20.73 -0.71
N ALA A 304 7.65 19.59 -1.24
CA ALA A 304 6.76 18.68 -0.52
C ALA A 304 7.42 18.11 0.75
N VAL A 305 8.68 17.67 0.65
CA VAL A 305 9.44 17.20 1.82
C VAL A 305 9.68 18.35 2.80
N GLU A 306 10.07 19.54 2.33
CA GLU A 306 10.25 20.73 3.19
C GLU A 306 8.96 21.13 3.91
N ALA A 307 7.82 21.10 3.20
CA ALA A 307 6.52 21.42 3.80
C ALA A 307 6.15 20.41 4.90
N MET A 308 6.31 19.11 4.62
CA MET A 308 6.05 18.04 5.57
C MET A 308 6.95 18.15 6.81
N SER A 309 8.25 18.37 6.62
CA SER A 309 9.23 18.56 7.70
C SER A 309 8.85 19.74 8.60
N LYS A 310 8.56 20.89 8.00
CA LYS A 310 8.17 22.11 8.74
C LYS A 310 6.87 21.94 9.54
N ILE A 311 5.87 21.22 8.98
CA ILE A 311 4.62 20.94 9.68
C ILE A 311 4.90 20.03 10.87
N ALA A 312 5.68 18.95 10.68
CA ALA A 312 6.03 18.01 11.74
C ALA A 312 6.80 18.72 12.87
N GLU A 313 7.88 19.42 12.54
CA GLU A 313 8.71 20.16 13.53
C GLU A 313 7.90 21.17 14.32
N ASN A 314 7.04 21.95 13.64
CA ASN A 314 6.18 22.92 14.35
C ASN A 314 5.16 22.22 15.24
N THR A 315 4.62 21.07 14.80
CA THR A 315 3.65 20.30 15.59
C THR A 315 4.31 19.72 16.84
N GLU A 316 5.49 19.10 16.71
CA GLU A 316 6.25 18.54 17.83
C GLU A 316 6.57 19.58 18.91
N GLN A 317 6.90 20.81 18.53
CA GLN A 317 7.14 21.91 19.47
C GLN A 317 5.89 22.32 20.27
N ASN A 318 4.70 22.01 19.75
CA ASN A 318 3.42 22.37 20.36
C ASN A 318 2.70 21.20 21.04
N ILE A 319 3.30 19.98 21.05
CA ILE A 319 2.74 18.84 21.77
C ILE A 319 2.91 19.05 23.29
N ASN A 320 1.81 18.95 24.02
CA ASN A 320 1.87 18.90 25.46
C ASN A 320 1.95 17.46 25.96
N TYR A 321 3.17 16.98 26.20
CA TYR A 321 3.41 15.61 26.69
C TYR A 321 2.98 15.38 28.16
N LYS A 322 2.39 16.37 28.83
CA LYS A 322 1.96 16.27 30.24
C LYS A 322 0.47 15.97 30.38
N THR A 323 -0.26 15.93 29.32
CA THR A 323 -1.65 15.49 29.25
C THR A 323 -1.71 14.17 28.47
#